data_461767666a25bb8d2d29636f9a842a7b
#
_entry.id   461767666a25bb8d2d29636f9a842a7b
#
_cell.length_a   1.000
_cell.length_b   1.000
_cell.length_c   1.000
_cell.angle_alpha   90.00
_cell.angle_beta   90.00
_cell.angle_gamma   90.00
#
_symmetry.space_group_name_H-M   'P 1'
#
loop_
_entity.id
_entity.type
_entity.pdbx_description
1 polymer ?
#
loop_
_entity_poly.entity_id
_entity_poly.type
_entity_poly.pdbx_seq_one_letter_code
_entity_poly.pdbx_strand_id
1 'polypeptide(L)'
;MQTFDAQQPLATIATDAENQALIARWQQVKTDVARLNPTVKLLAVSKTKPNWMIRTLAQQGQQDFGENYVQEAVAKIAALKDVTANEQPLVWHYIGHIQRNKTKELAAHFDWVHGVDRLIIAQRLNEQRGEHLAPLNICIEVNIDDEASKSGCQPDQLPELVTEISQLPNLQLRGLMIIPAKNSASAFVKTQ
;
A
#
# COMPACT_ATOMS: atom_id res chain seq x y z
N MET A 1 -9.19 12.94 -15.99
CA MET A 1 -9.39 13.27 -14.57
C MET A 1 -10.74 12.67 -14.17
N GLN A 2 -10.75 11.43 -13.65
CA GLN A 2 -11.98 10.80 -13.18
C GLN A 2 -12.30 11.38 -11.80
N THR A 3 -13.41 12.08 -11.69
CA THR A 3 -13.95 12.58 -10.42
C THR A 3 -14.48 11.37 -9.64
N PHE A 4 -13.95 11.15 -8.44
CA PHE A 4 -14.49 10.19 -7.49
C PHE A 4 -15.88 10.68 -7.06
N ASP A 5 -16.92 9.94 -7.41
CA ASP A 5 -18.28 10.22 -6.94
C ASP A 5 -18.41 9.73 -5.50
N ALA A 6 -18.44 10.68 -4.56
CA ALA A 6 -18.54 10.42 -3.13
C ALA A 6 -19.93 9.84 -2.70
N GLN A 7 -20.82 9.55 -3.65
CA GLN A 7 -22.18 9.08 -3.41
C GLN A 7 -22.41 7.59 -3.67
N GLN A 8 -21.35 6.77 -3.88
CA GLN A 8 -21.59 5.32 -3.88
C GLN A 8 -22.02 4.88 -2.47
N PRO A 9 -23.16 4.20 -2.33
CA PRO A 9 -23.62 3.75 -1.03
C PRO A 9 -22.61 2.76 -0.43
N LEU A 10 -22.02 3.14 0.70
CA LEU A 10 -21.06 2.34 1.50
C LEU A 10 -21.67 1.03 2.05
N ALA A 11 -22.91 0.73 1.72
CA ALA A 11 -23.68 -0.39 2.26
C ALA A 11 -24.30 -1.28 1.16
N THR A 12 -23.49 -1.79 0.25
CA THR A 12 -23.93 -2.97 -0.50
C THR A 12 -23.64 -4.18 0.40
N ILE A 13 -24.70 -4.77 0.95
CA ILE A 13 -24.58 -6.06 1.64
C ILE A 13 -24.34 -7.09 0.52
N ALA A 14 -23.19 -7.77 0.57
CA ALA A 14 -22.87 -8.82 -0.37
C ALA A 14 -23.81 -10.01 -0.20
N THR A 15 -24.12 -10.68 -1.29
CA THR A 15 -24.76 -11.99 -1.24
C THR A 15 -23.76 -13.06 -0.75
N ASP A 16 -24.25 -14.15 -0.20
CA ASP A 16 -23.40 -15.27 0.21
C ASP A 16 -22.54 -15.81 -0.95
N ALA A 17 -23.10 -15.83 -2.16
CA ALA A 17 -22.38 -16.27 -3.35
C ALA A 17 -21.21 -15.33 -3.70
N GLU A 18 -21.39 -14.01 -3.58
CA GLU A 18 -20.32 -13.03 -3.81
C GLU A 18 -19.21 -13.15 -2.77
N ASN A 19 -19.56 -13.34 -1.49
CA ASN A 19 -18.61 -13.58 -0.42
C ASN A 19 -17.79 -14.85 -0.66
N GLN A 20 -18.45 -15.97 -0.97
CA GLN A 20 -17.78 -17.23 -1.24
C GLN A 20 -16.86 -17.15 -2.46
N ALA A 21 -17.30 -16.49 -3.54
CA ALA A 21 -16.50 -16.29 -4.74
C ALA A 21 -15.27 -15.41 -4.47
N LEU A 22 -15.38 -14.40 -3.61
CA LEU A 22 -14.26 -13.56 -3.18
C LEU A 22 -13.25 -14.38 -2.37
N ILE A 23 -13.73 -15.13 -1.37
CA ILE A 23 -12.90 -15.98 -0.52
C ILE A 23 -12.15 -17.02 -1.34
N ALA A 24 -12.83 -17.70 -2.26
CA ALA A 24 -12.21 -18.72 -3.09
C ALA A 24 -11.06 -18.17 -3.95
N ARG A 25 -11.27 -17.00 -4.59
CA ARG A 25 -10.20 -16.33 -5.38
C ARG A 25 -9.02 -15.91 -4.50
N TRP A 26 -9.28 -15.34 -3.34
CA TRP A 26 -8.25 -14.96 -2.40
C TRP A 26 -7.44 -16.16 -1.89
N GLN A 27 -8.11 -17.25 -1.51
CA GLN A 27 -7.47 -18.49 -1.08
C GLN A 27 -6.58 -19.09 -2.17
N GLN A 28 -7.05 -19.07 -3.43
CA GLN A 28 -6.27 -19.55 -4.57
C GLN A 28 -4.97 -18.76 -4.72
N VAL A 29 -5.05 -17.41 -4.74
CA VAL A 29 -3.86 -16.54 -4.85
C VAL A 29 -2.92 -16.75 -3.67
N LYS A 30 -3.45 -16.79 -2.44
CA LYS A 30 -2.65 -17.01 -1.22
C LYS A 30 -1.89 -18.35 -1.28
N THR A 31 -2.55 -19.40 -1.73
CA THR A 31 -1.95 -20.74 -1.91
C THR A 31 -0.85 -20.72 -2.97
N ASP A 32 -1.10 -20.07 -4.10
CA ASP A 32 -0.14 -20.00 -5.20
C ASP A 32 1.11 -19.21 -4.81
N VAL A 33 0.95 -18.08 -4.12
CA VAL A 33 2.06 -17.29 -3.58
C VAL A 33 2.86 -18.11 -2.55
N ALA A 34 2.18 -18.76 -1.59
CA ALA A 34 2.85 -19.56 -0.57
C ALA A 34 3.62 -20.77 -1.14
N ARG A 35 3.13 -21.34 -2.26
CA ARG A 35 3.83 -22.42 -2.97
C ARG A 35 5.13 -21.95 -3.60
N LEU A 36 5.16 -20.72 -4.14
CA LEU A 36 6.36 -20.14 -4.72
C LEU A 36 7.36 -19.70 -3.66
N ASN A 37 6.90 -19.02 -2.62
CA ASN A 37 7.72 -18.61 -1.49
C ASN A 37 6.84 -18.39 -0.25
N PRO A 38 6.96 -19.23 0.80
CA PRO A 38 6.12 -19.15 1.99
C PRO A 38 6.38 -17.91 2.86
N THR A 39 7.48 -17.19 2.64
CA THR A 39 7.81 -15.97 3.41
C THR A 39 7.20 -14.71 2.81
N VAL A 40 6.64 -14.79 1.59
CA VAL A 40 6.02 -13.65 0.91
C VAL A 40 4.66 -13.35 1.51
N LYS A 41 4.43 -12.09 1.85
CA LYS A 41 3.12 -11.59 2.27
C LYS A 41 2.27 -11.20 1.08
N LEU A 42 1.00 -11.57 1.13
CA LEU A 42 -0.01 -11.12 0.16
C LEU A 42 -0.60 -9.79 0.64
N LEU A 43 -0.42 -8.74 -0.16
CA LEU A 43 -1.09 -7.45 0.01
C LEU A 43 -2.37 -7.42 -0.83
N ALA A 44 -3.54 -7.36 -0.17
CA ALA A 44 -4.82 -7.29 -0.86
C ALA A 44 -5.11 -5.85 -1.32
N VAL A 45 -5.04 -5.60 -2.63
CA VAL A 45 -5.32 -4.27 -3.19
C VAL A 45 -6.83 -4.03 -3.20
N SER A 46 -7.29 -3.06 -2.39
CA SER A 46 -8.70 -2.77 -2.12
C SER A 46 -9.22 -1.45 -2.71
N LYS A 47 -8.38 -0.75 -3.49
CA LYS A 47 -8.82 0.47 -4.19
C LYS A 47 -10.08 0.22 -5.02
N THR A 48 -11.02 1.15 -4.99
CA THR A 48 -12.33 1.09 -5.68
C THR A 48 -13.22 -0.08 -5.25
N LYS A 49 -12.87 -0.81 -4.18
CA LYS A 49 -13.69 -1.91 -3.68
C LYS A 49 -14.51 -1.49 -2.46
N PRO A 50 -15.75 -2.00 -2.32
CA PRO A 50 -16.59 -1.67 -1.19
C PRO A 50 -16.07 -2.31 0.12
N ASN A 51 -16.41 -1.71 1.25
CA ASN A 51 -15.94 -2.12 2.58
C ASN A 51 -16.28 -3.57 2.94
N TRP A 52 -17.36 -4.13 2.40
CA TRP A 52 -17.73 -5.52 2.68
C TRP A 52 -16.66 -6.51 2.19
N MET A 53 -15.98 -6.22 1.06
CA MET A 53 -14.89 -7.08 0.58
C MET A 53 -13.73 -7.12 1.57
N ILE A 54 -13.39 -5.97 2.17
CA ILE A 54 -12.33 -5.89 3.19
C ILE A 54 -12.74 -6.67 4.44
N ARG A 55 -13.99 -6.46 4.95
CA ARG A 55 -14.53 -7.20 6.11
C ARG A 55 -14.53 -8.72 5.86
N THR A 56 -14.99 -9.16 4.68
CA THR A 56 -14.99 -10.58 4.31
C THR A 56 -13.59 -11.18 4.34
N LEU A 57 -12.59 -10.52 3.74
CA LEU A 57 -11.23 -11.04 3.75
C LEU A 57 -10.55 -10.92 5.11
N ALA A 58 -10.84 -9.89 5.90
CA ALA A 58 -10.34 -9.77 7.27
C ALA A 58 -10.80 -10.95 8.15
N GLN A 59 -12.05 -11.39 8.00
CA GLN A 59 -12.58 -12.60 8.68
C GLN A 59 -11.82 -13.89 8.26
N GLN A 60 -11.19 -13.90 7.08
CA GLN A 60 -10.32 -14.99 6.62
C GLN A 60 -8.84 -14.81 7.03
N GLY A 61 -8.54 -13.77 7.80
CA GLY A 61 -7.18 -13.47 8.30
C GLY A 61 -6.32 -12.62 7.37
N GLN A 62 -6.92 -11.98 6.33
CA GLN A 62 -6.20 -10.97 5.54
C GLN A 62 -6.08 -9.68 6.36
N GLN A 63 -4.86 -9.29 6.69
CA GLN A 63 -4.58 -8.12 7.53
C GLN A 63 -4.13 -6.90 6.71
N ASP A 64 -3.31 -7.11 5.69
CA ASP A 64 -2.66 -6.07 4.91
C ASP A 64 -3.50 -5.67 3.68
N PHE A 65 -3.90 -4.38 3.59
CA PHE A 65 -4.71 -3.84 2.50
C PHE A 65 -4.04 -2.67 1.81
N GLY A 66 -4.07 -2.65 0.46
CA GLY A 66 -3.42 -1.65 -0.37
C GLY A 66 -4.38 -0.69 -1.04
N GLU A 67 -4.13 0.61 -0.91
CA GLU A 67 -4.93 1.70 -1.46
C GLU A 67 -4.08 2.66 -2.32
N ASN A 68 -4.72 3.26 -3.34
CA ASN A 68 -4.07 4.21 -4.24
C ASN A 68 -4.63 5.65 -4.13
N TYR A 69 -5.79 5.82 -3.49
CA TYR A 69 -6.50 7.10 -3.42
C TYR A 69 -6.68 7.52 -1.97
N VAL A 70 -6.02 8.62 -1.57
CA VAL A 70 -5.94 9.03 -0.16
C VAL A 70 -7.33 9.25 0.46
N GLN A 71 -8.23 9.97 -0.22
CA GLN A 71 -9.55 10.28 0.33
C GLN A 71 -10.41 9.02 0.50
N GLU A 72 -10.39 8.13 -0.49
CA GLU A 72 -11.08 6.83 -0.41
C GLU A 72 -10.54 6.01 0.76
N ALA A 73 -9.22 5.93 0.87
CA ALA A 73 -8.57 5.16 1.92
C ALA A 73 -8.88 5.70 3.32
N VAL A 74 -8.78 7.00 3.55
CA VAL A 74 -9.09 7.63 4.85
C VAL A 74 -10.55 7.35 5.26
N ALA A 75 -11.50 7.41 4.31
CA ALA A 75 -12.89 7.06 4.57
C ALA A 75 -13.06 5.56 4.95
N LYS A 76 -12.35 4.66 4.26
CA LYS A 76 -12.35 3.22 4.57
C LYS A 76 -11.73 2.93 5.93
N ILE A 77 -10.56 3.51 6.24
CA ILE A 77 -9.87 3.37 7.52
C ILE A 77 -10.81 3.77 8.66
N ALA A 78 -11.49 4.91 8.54
CA ALA A 78 -12.45 5.38 9.53
C ALA A 78 -13.66 4.43 9.67
N ALA A 79 -14.21 3.93 8.56
CA ALA A 79 -15.38 3.05 8.54
C ALA A 79 -15.08 1.60 8.99
N LEU A 80 -13.79 1.20 9.02
CA LEU A 80 -13.33 -0.14 9.32
C LEU A 80 -12.44 -0.22 10.56
N LYS A 81 -12.40 0.84 11.38
CA LYS A 81 -11.55 0.93 12.57
C LYS A 81 -11.79 -0.17 13.62
N ASP A 82 -12.99 -0.75 13.61
CA ASP A 82 -13.46 -1.83 14.48
C ASP A 82 -13.19 -3.24 13.89
N VAL A 83 -12.71 -3.30 12.65
CA VAL A 83 -12.44 -4.57 11.96
C VAL A 83 -11.05 -5.07 12.30
N THR A 84 -10.97 -6.33 12.66
CA THR A 84 -9.71 -7.01 12.96
C THR A 84 -9.53 -8.25 12.06
N ALA A 85 -8.29 -8.65 11.86
CA ALA A 85 -7.91 -9.92 11.26
C ALA A 85 -7.05 -10.69 12.26
N ASN A 86 -7.47 -11.90 12.66
CA ASN A 86 -6.82 -12.68 13.73
C ASN A 86 -6.61 -11.84 15.01
N GLU A 87 -7.63 -11.10 15.43
CA GLU A 87 -7.62 -10.24 16.63
C GLU A 87 -6.63 -9.04 16.55
N GLN A 88 -6.02 -8.80 15.40
CA GLN A 88 -5.12 -7.68 15.16
C GLN A 88 -5.79 -6.63 14.27
N PRO A 89 -5.51 -5.33 14.47
CA PRO A 89 -5.97 -4.28 13.57
C PRO A 89 -5.56 -4.52 12.12
N LEU A 90 -6.34 -3.99 11.18
CA LEU A 90 -5.94 -3.97 9.77
C LEU A 90 -4.70 -3.10 9.59
N VAL A 91 -3.83 -3.49 8.66
CA VAL A 91 -2.62 -2.76 8.28
C VAL A 91 -2.86 -2.10 6.93
N TRP A 92 -2.73 -0.78 6.90
CA TRP A 92 -3.05 0.02 5.71
C TRP A 92 -1.79 0.46 4.96
N HIS A 93 -1.72 0.06 3.70
CA HIS A 93 -0.62 0.36 2.80
C HIS A 93 -1.06 1.35 1.73
N TYR A 94 -0.36 2.48 1.62
CA TYR A 94 -0.50 3.35 0.47
C TYR A 94 0.48 2.93 -0.62
N ILE A 95 -0.05 2.58 -1.79
CA ILE A 95 0.72 2.07 -2.92
C ILE A 95 0.54 2.92 -4.19
N GLY A 96 -0.08 4.10 -4.07
CA GLY A 96 -0.27 5.04 -5.16
C GLY A 96 0.85 6.08 -5.26
N HIS A 97 0.84 6.85 -6.34
CA HIS A 97 1.73 7.99 -6.49
C HIS A 97 1.47 9.07 -5.42
N ILE A 98 2.54 9.57 -4.80
CA ILE A 98 2.43 10.53 -3.69
C ILE A 98 2.40 11.96 -4.22
N GLN A 99 1.26 12.61 -4.06
CA GLN A 99 1.15 14.05 -4.22
C GLN A 99 1.65 14.77 -2.97
N ARG A 100 2.47 15.82 -3.15
CA ARG A 100 3.08 16.59 -2.04
C ARG A 100 2.08 17.13 -1.02
N ASN A 101 0.88 17.53 -1.46
CA ASN A 101 -0.18 18.06 -0.61
C ASN A 101 -0.96 16.98 0.16
N LYS A 102 -0.67 15.68 -0.06
CA LYS A 102 -1.33 14.55 0.59
C LYS A 102 -0.45 13.85 1.65
N THR A 103 0.79 14.29 1.82
CA THR A 103 1.73 13.68 2.78
C THR A 103 1.22 13.72 4.22
N LYS A 104 0.44 14.73 4.61
CA LYS A 104 -0.12 14.84 5.96
C LYS A 104 -1.12 13.71 6.25
N GLU A 105 -2.05 13.47 5.34
CA GLU A 105 -3.03 12.38 5.46
C GLU A 105 -2.34 11.01 5.44
N LEU A 106 -1.32 10.85 4.58
CA LEU A 106 -0.53 9.62 4.52
C LEU A 106 0.19 9.35 5.84
N ALA A 107 0.88 10.35 6.38
CA ALA A 107 1.59 10.23 7.64
C ALA A 107 0.66 9.96 8.84
N ALA A 108 -0.58 10.48 8.82
CA ALA A 108 -1.52 10.35 9.93
C ALA A 108 -2.30 9.01 9.94
N HIS A 109 -2.56 8.41 8.78
CA HIS A 109 -3.55 7.34 8.67
C HIS A 109 -3.00 5.99 8.19
N PHE A 110 -1.81 5.96 7.60
CA PHE A 110 -1.25 4.72 7.05
C PHE A 110 -0.15 4.14 7.94
N ASP A 111 0.01 2.82 7.83
CA ASP A 111 1.09 2.06 8.47
C ASP A 111 2.29 1.89 7.54
N TRP A 112 2.03 1.90 6.23
CA TRP A 112 3.02 1.76 5.17
C TRP A 112 2.77 2.73 4.02
N VAL A 113 3.86 3.26 3.46
CA VAL A 113 3.84 4.08 2.24
C VAL A 113 4.92 3.58 1.28
N HIS A 114 4.50 3.06 0.13
CA HIS A 114 5.41 2.37 -0.80
C HIS A 114 5.98 3.25 -1.91
N GLY A 115 5.39 4.41 -2.18
CA GLY A 115 5.73 5.24 -3.34
C GLY A 115 6.67 6.42 -3.03
N VAL A 116 7.64 6.27 -2.12
CA VAL A 116 8.59 7.35 -1.79
C VAL A 116 9.66 7.41 -2.86
N ASP A 117 9.62 8.42 -3.72
CA ASP A 117 10.48 8.57 -4.89
C ASP A 117 11.52 9.69 -4.79
N ARG A 118 11.47 10.52 -3.73
CA ARG A 118 12.36 11.67 -3.54
C ARG A 118 12.42 12.12 -2.09
N LEU A 119 13.54 12.69 -1.70
CA LEU A 119 13.84 13.09 -0.32
C LEU A 119 12.79 14.05 0.27
N ILE A 120 12.33 15.02 -0.48
CA ILE A 120 11.33 16.00 0.02
C ILE A 120 10.02 15.34 0.45
N ILE A 121 9.62 14.23 -0.16
CA ILE A 121 8.43 13.47 0.26
C ILE A 121 8.72 12.76 1.58
N ALA A 122 9.88 12.10 1.72
CA ALA A 122 10.28 11.45 2.96
C ALA A 122 10.37 12.45 4.13
N GLN A 123 11.00 13.60 3.93
CA GLN A 123 11.09 14.66 4.94
C GLN A 123 9.71 15.11 5.41
N ARG A 124 8.79 15.37 4.50
CA ARG A 124 7.42 15.77 4.85
C ARG A 124 6.65 14.67 5.60
N LEU A 125 6.78 13.41 5.20
CA LEU A 125 6.18 12.30 5.94
C LEU A 125 6.75 12.20 7.36
N ASN A 126 8.07 12.36 7.52
CA ASN A 126 8.75 12.36 8.80
C ASN A 126 8.28 13.51 9.72
N GLU A 127 8.23 14.75 9.19
CA GLU A 127 7.79 15.92 9.94
C GLU A 127 6.31 15.87 10.36
N GLN A 128 5.48 15.21 9.54
CA GLN A 128 4.03 15.15 9.71
C GLN A 128 3.57 13.87 10.45
N ARG A 129 4.48 12.93 10.73
CA ARG A 129 4.17 11.76 11.55
C ARG A 129 3.97 12.17 13.00
N GLY A 130 2.80 11.94 13.55
CA GLY A 130 2.48 12.31 14.93
C GLY A 130 3.34 11.53 15.94
N GLU A 131 3.79 12.20 16.99
CA GLU A 131 4.66 11.62 18.05
C GLU A 131 4.02 10.41 18.76
N HIS A 132 2.69 10.31 18.76
CA HIS A 132 1.93 9.20 19.35
C HIS A 132 1.83 7.98 18.43
N LEU A 133 2.31 8.08 17.19
CA LEU A 133 2.31 7.00 16.19
C LEU A 133 3.67 6.34 16.12
N ALA A 134 3.68 5.02 15.90
CA ALA A 134 4.91 4.31 15.55
C ALA A 134 5.53 4.89 14.28
N PRO A 135 6.86 4.79 14.07
CA PRO A 135 7.50 5.21 12.83
C PRO A 135 6.79 4.61 11.60
N LEU A 136 6.59 5.45 10.58
CA LEU A 136 5.93 5.05 9.34
C LEU A 136 6.84 4.13 8.53
N ASN A 137 6.36 2.93 8.21
CA ASN A 137 7.10 2.04 7.32
C ASN A 137 7.06 2.59 5.88
N ILE A 138 8.20 2.68 5.23
CA ILE A 138 8.28 3.17 3.87
C ILE A 138 9.10 2.23 2.96
N CYS A 139 8.74 2.23 1.68
CA CYS A 139 9.59 1.70 0.61
C CYS A 139 9.98 2.83 -0.34
N ILE A 140 11.18 2.77 -0.89
CA ILE A 140 11.60 3.67 -1.97
C ILE A 140 11.11 3.07 -3.29
N GLU A 141 10.33 3.86 -4.05
CA GLU A 141 9.90 3.48 -5.39
C GLU A 141 11.02 3.75 -6.38
N VAL A 142 11.39 2.72 -7.14
CA VAL A 142 12.45 2.78 -8.16
C VAL A 142 11.87 2.56 -9.55
N ASN A 143 12.17 3.47 -10.48
CA ASN A 143 11.84 3.34 -11.89
C ASN A 143 12.90 2.52 -12.61
N ILE A 144 12.77 1.19 -12.53
CA ILE A 144 13.80 0.26 -12.99
C ILE A 144 13.89 0.12 -14.51
N ASP A 145 12.83 0.45 -15.23
CA ASP A 145 12.73 0.32 -16.69
C ASP A 145 12.92 1.66 -17.42
N ASP A 146 13.22 2.74 -16.69
CA ASP A 146 13.39 4.11 -17.21
C ASP A 146 12.20 4.59 -18.06
N GLU A 147 10.98 4.19 -17.67
CA GLU A 147 9.77 4.65 -18.33
C GLU A 147 9.39 6.06 -17.84
N ALA A 148 9.42 7.05 -18.69
CA ALA A 148 9.09 8.45 -18.38
C ALA A 148 7.67 8.64 -17.80
N SER A 149 6.76 7.71 -18.05
CA SER A 149 5.38 7.75 -17.54
C SER A 149 5.21 7.18 -16.13
N LYS A 150 6.25 6.55 -15.56
CA LYS A 150 6.22 5.92 -14.23
C LYS A 150 6.86 6.82 -13.17
N SER A 151 6.37 6.70 -11.95
CA SER A 151 6.99 7.25 -10.75
C SER A 151 8.23 6.42 -10.35
N GLY A 152 8.99 6.93 -9.41
CA GLY A 152 10.16 6.27 -8.86
C GLY A 152 11.44 7.05 -9.12
N CYS A 153 12.41 6.95 -8.21
CA CYS A 153 13.74 7.49 -8.42
C CYS A 153 14.50 6.63 -9.45
N GLN A 154 15.52 7.21 -10.06
CA GLN A 154 16.42 6.45 -10.91
C GLN A 154 17.34 5.57 -10.05
N PRO A 155 17.79 4.40 -10.55
CA PRO A 155 18.65 3.49 -9.78
C PRO A 155 19.95 4.13 -9.26
N ASP A 156 20.53 5.08 -9.97
CA ASP A 156 21.75 5.80 -9.59
C ASP A 156 21.53 6.78 -8.43
N GLN A 157 20.31 7.26 -8.23
CA GLN A 157 19.91 8.15 -7.11
C GLN A 157 19.65 7.37 -5.80
N LEU A 158 19.45 6.06 -5.88
CA LEU A 158 19.04 5.23 -4.76
C LEU A 158 20.01 5.25 -3.57
N PRO A 159 21.36 5.15 -3.72
CA PRO A 159 22.29 5.15 -2.59
C PRO A 159 22.22 6.42 -1.73
N GLU A 160 22.14 7.58 -2.39
CA GLU A 160 22.01 8.87 -1.71
C GLU A 160 20.66 8.95 -0.97
N LEU A 161 19.57 8.59 -1.66
CA LEU A 161 18.22 8.62 -1.08
C LEU A 161 18.08 7.69 0.13
N VAL A 162 18.66 6.50 0.09
CA VAL A 162 18.71 5.56 1.23
C VAL A 162 19.44 6.18 2.41
N THR A 163 20.60 6.80 2.16
CA THR A 163 21.41 7.42 3.21
C THR A 163 20.65 8.53 3.91
N GLU A 164 20.06 9.44 3.15
CA GLU A 164 19.31 10.59 3.69
C GLU A 164 18.05 10.16 4.45
N ILE A 165 17.29 9.23 3.87
CA ILE A 165 16.05 8.73 4.48
C ILE A 165 16.33 7.97 5.79
N SER A 166 17.44 7.25 5.88
CA SER A 166 17.82 6.49 7.07
C SER A 166 18.09 7.37 8.30
N GLN A 167 18.28 8.68 8.11
CA GLN A 167 18.45 9.66 9.19
C GLN A 167 17.11 10.22 9.72
N LEU A 168 15.97 9.86 9.12
CA LEU A 168 14.66 10.41 9.47
C LEU A 168 13.99 9.54 10.56
N PRO A 169 13.93 10.03 11.83
CA PRO A 169 13.61 9.19 12.99
C PRO A 169 12.16 8.66 13.02
N ASN A 170 11.23 9.36 12.38
CA ASN A 170 9.82 8.97 12.35
C ASN A 170 9.48 8.07 11.14
N LEU A 171 10.49 7.67 10.35
CA LEU A 171 10.34 6.74 9.24
C LEU A 171 11.15 5.48 9.50
N GLN A 172 10.66 4.37 8.97
CA GLN A 172 11.39 3.11 8.93
C GLN A 172 11.50 2.62 7.48
N LEU A 173 12.68 2.75 6.89
CA LEU A 173 12.95 2.22 5.57
C LEU A 173 12.96 0.68 5.61
N ARG A 174 12.11 0.06 4.79
CA ARG A 174 11.91 -1.39 4.75
C ARG A 174 12.49 -2.05 3.51
N GLY A 175 12.65 -1.29 2.45
CA GLY A 175 13.15 -1.82 1.19
C GLY A 175 12.69 -1.00 0.00
N LEU A 176 12.60 -1.65 -1.14
CA LEU A 176 12.26 -1.04 -2.41
C LEU A 176 10.86 -1.46 -2.88
N MET A 177 10.25 -0.60 -3.70
CA MET A 177 9.05 -0.91 -4.44
C MET A 177 9.33 -0.70 -5.93
N ILE A 178 8.90 -1.63 -6.76
CA ILE A 178 9.02 -1.55 -8.22
C ILE A 178 7.70 -1.93 -8.88
N ILE A 179 7.42 -1.30 -10.01
CA ILE A 179 6.33 -1.68 -10.91
C ILE A 179 6.97 -1.95 -12.28
N PRO A 180 7.39 -3.19 -12.56
CA PRO A 180 8.07 -3.50 -13.82
C PRO A 180 7.13 -3.36 -15.02
N ALA A 181 7.71 -3.10 -16.20
CA ALA A 181 6.98 -3.11 -17.47
C ALA A 181 6.38 -4.49 -17.75
N LYS A 182 5.23 -4.55 -18.43
CA LYS A 182 4.51 -5.80 -18.69
C LYS A 182 5.36 -6.91 -19.35
N ASN A 183 6.42 -6.54 -20.06
CA ASN A 183 7.29 -7.47 -20.80
C ASN A 183 8.72 -7.50 -20.26
N SER A 184 8.98 -6.92 -19.09
CA SER A 184 10.31 -6.83 -18.49
C SER A 184 10.62 -8.06 -17.63
N ALA A 185 11.07 -9.16 -18.26
CA ALA A 185 11.63 -10.30 -17.52
C ALA A 185 12.94 -9.93 -16.79
N SER A 186 13.64 -8.88 -17.24
CA SER A 186 14.93 -8.41 -16.69
C SER A 186 14.77 -7.54 -15.44
N ALA A 187 13.61 -6.98 -15.16
CA ALA A 187 13.39 -6.11 -14.01
C ALA A 187 13.64 -6.82 -12.67
N PHE A 188 13.26 -8.09 -12.57
CA PHE A 188 13.46 -8.89 -11.35
C PHE A 188 14.93 -9.29 -11.12
N VAL A 189 15.76 -9.28 -12.13
CA VAL A 189 17.21 -9.59 -12.02
C VAL A 189 17.98 -8.36 -11.53
N LYS A 190 17.54 -7.15 -11.86
CA LYS A 190 18.20 -5.89 -11.48
C LYS A 190 17.98 -5.50 -10.00
N THR A 191 17.09 -6.18 -9.28
CA THR A 191 16.74 -5.88 -7.87
C THR A 191 17.38 -6.84 -6.87
N GLN A 192 18.20 -7.78 -7.34
CA GLN A 192 19.03 -8.64 -6.50
C GLN A 192 20.41 -8.01 -6.32
#